data_72ff1b791e58db2bf4944d6d918ad305
#
_entry.id   72ff1b791e58db2bf4944d6d918ad305
#
_cell.length_a   1.000
_cell.length_b   1.000
_cell.length_c   1.000
_cell.angle_alpha   90.00
_cell.angle_beta   90.00
_cell.angle_gamma   90.00
#
_symmetry.space_group_name_H-M   'P 1'
#
loop_
_entity.id
_entity.type
_entity.pdbx_description
1 polymer ?
#
loop_
_entity_poly.entity_id
_entity_poly.type
_entity_poly.pdbx_seq_one_letter_code
_entity_poly.pdbx_strand_id
1 'polypeptide(L)'
;MTPRLRILFGEHSTQRPAIERLVDHGRFDVAFGALDAADFKGVDLVVPLRIEEFAAARRANDDRRRAVLPSPELVELCDDKLLFNRRLVEIGFGDAIPALLPDDTDVYPFVRKARRGDFGAGITVVRGPGEDGPTPDSFAQVAVAGADEYVLHLLRVDGAVRYSLCYRYDMGEPLAVRGQAGAARGIHPADPGPAWNTCLSVLDALGFEGTCCFNYKLEADRPKILELNPRFGGSLVGDVTGYIAAHLAAIG
;
A
#
# COMPACT_ATOMS: atom_id res chain seq x y z
N MET A 1 1.77 4.36 -37.19
CA MET A 1 1.59 3.75 -35.86
C MET A 1 2.16 4.72 -34.84
N THR A 2 1.39 5.10 -33.85
CA THR A 2 1.91 5.91 -32.74
C THR A 2 2.99 5.12 -32.00
N PRO A 3 4.15 5.70 -31.69
CA PRO A 3 5.17 4.99 -30.92
C PRO A 3 4.62 4.59 -29.56
N ARG A 4 4.95 3.38 -29.12
CA ARG A 4 4.57 2.90 -27.79
C ARG A 4 5.38 3.66 -26.73
N LEU A 5 4.75 3.99 -25.62
CA LEU A 5 5.41 4.64 -24.49
C LEU A 5 6.22 3.60 -23.70
N ARG A 6 7.43 3.97 -23.31
CA ARG A 6 8.37 3.08 -22.61
C ARG A 6 8.22 3.20 -21.11
N ILE A 7 7.88 2.09 -20.47
CA ILE A 7 7.65 2.00 -19.04
C ILE A 7 8.74 1.11 -18.42
N LEU A 8 9.45 1.64 -17.45
CA LEU A 8 10.43 0.87 -16.68
C LEU A 8 9.89 0.61 -15.28
N PHE A 9 9.65 -0.66 -14.98
CA PHE A 9 9.36 -1.13 -13.62
C PHE A 9 10.64 -1.54 -12.91
N GLY A 10 10.65 -1.38 -11.60
CA GLY A 10 11.61 -2.04 -10.72
C GLY A 10 11.49 -3.56 -10.72
N GLU A 11 12.34 -4.24 -9.99
CA GLU A 11 12.33 -5.70 -9.92
C GLU A 11 11.48 -6.21 -8.75
N HIS A 12 10.51 -7.09 -9.06
CA HIS A 12 9.71 -7.79 -8.06
C HIS A 12 9.27 -9.16 -8.58
N SER A 13 9.80 -10.22 -8.01
CA SER A 13 9.64 -11.60 -8.51
C SER A 13 8.18 -12.07 -8.65
N THR A 14 7.29 -11.63 -7.76
CA THR A 14 5.87 -12.04 -7.78
C THR A 14 4.98 -11.11 -8.62
N GLN A 15 5.31 -9.83 -8.74
CA GLN A 15 4.49 -8.87 -9.50
C GLN A 15 4.82 -8.86 -10.98
N ARG A 16 6.10 -9.03 -11.35
CA ARG A 16 6.55 -9.00 -12.75
C ARG A 16 5.75 -9.92 -13.68
N PRO A 17 5.56 -11.22 -13.41
CA PRO A 17 4.81 -12.09 -14.33
C PRO A 17 3.35 -11.64 -14.53
N ALA A 18 2.74 -11.08 -13.51
CA ALA A 18 1.37 -10.56 -13.60
C ALA A 18 1.31 -9.26 -14.42
N ILE A 19 2.24 -8.34 -14.22
CA ILE A 19 2.35 -7.10 -14.99
C ILE A 19 2.57 -7.42 -16.47
N GLU A 20 3.56 -8.28 -16.79
CA GLU A 20 3.86 -8.70 -18.16
C GLU A 20 2.65 -9.31 -18.87
N ARG A 21 1.82 -10.06 -18.16
CA ARG A 21 0.63 -10.70 -18.73
C ARG A 21 -0.54 -9.73 -18.92
N LEU A 22 -0.72 -8.74 -18.03
CA LEU A 22 -1.96 -7.95 -17.94
C LEU A 22 -1.83 -6.56 -18.57
N VAL A 23 -0.61 -6.09 -18.84
CA VAL A 23 -0.38 -4.80 -19.47
C VAL A 23 -0.78 -4.82 -20.96
N ASP A 24 -1.31 -3.70 -21.45
CA ASP A 24 -1.60 -3.51 -22.89
C ASP A 24 -0.30 -3.24 -23.66
N HIS A 25 0.29 -4.29 -24.23
CA HIS A 25 1.50 -4.21 -25.05
C HIS A 25 1.29 -3.48 -26.39
N GLY A 26 0.06 -3.20 -26.78
CA GLY A 26 -0.22 -2.35 -27.95
C GLY A 26 0.07 -0.88 -27.67
N ARG A 27 -0.05 -0.46 -26.41
CA ARG A 27 0.16 0.92 -25.95
C ARG A 27 1.52 1.13 -25.30
N PHE A 28 2.01 0.16 -24.56
CA PHE A 28 3.17 0.27 -23.69
C PHE A 28 4.25 -0.75 -24.05
N ASP A 29 5.49 -0.27 -24.07
CA ASP A 29 6.70 -1.09 -24.14
C ASP A 29 7.27 -1.19 -22.71
N VAL A 30 7.09 -2.35 -22.08
CA VAL A 30 7.38 -2.55 -20.66
C VAL A 30 8.69 -3.30 -20.48
N ALA A 31 9.56 -2.74 -19.66
CA ALA A 31 10.80 -3.37 -19.21
C ALA A 31 10.87 -3.47 -17.68
N PHE A 32 11.67 -4.38 -17.18
CA PHE A 32 11.96 -4.57 -15.76
C PHE A 32 13.47 -4.57 -15.54
N GLY A 33 13.91 -3.98 -14.46
CA GLY A 33 15.33 -3.98 -14.13
C GLY A 33 15.66 -3.27 -12.81
N ALA A 34 16.88 -3.49 -12.36
CA ALA A 34 17.43 -2.80 -11.20
C ALA A 34 17.54 -1.30 -11.50
N LEU A 35 16.73 -0.48 -10.84
CA LEU A 35 16.67 0.96 -11.10
C LEU A 35 17.99 1.69 -10.77
N ASP A 36 18.82 1.13 -9.87
CA ASP A 36 20.11 1.73 -9.51
C ASP A 36 21.10 1.82 -10.68
N ALA A 37 21.06 0.83 -11.56
CA ALA A 37 21.93 0.75 -12.73
C ALA A 37 21.24 1.20 -14.03
N ALA A 38 19.97 1.66 -13.97
CA ALA A 38 19.19 1.96 -15.14
C ALA A 38 19.62 3.29 -15.81
N ASP A 39 19.66 3.28 -17.16
CA ASP A 39 19.64 4.50 -17.97
C ASP A 39 18.17 4.85 -18.25
N PHE A 40 17.75 6.01 -17.77
CA PHE A 40 16.38 6.50 -17.93
C PHE A 40 16.14 7.25 -19.26
N LYS A 41 17.15 7.31 -20.14
CA LYS A 41 17.02 7.96 -21.43
C LYS A 41 15.97 7.26 -22.29
N GLY A 42 14.99 8.04 -22.74
CA GLY A 42 13.87 7.52 -23.55
C GLY A 42 12.85 6.69 -22.78
N VAL A 43 12.92 6.62 -21.45
CA VAL A 43 11.86 6.06 -20.60
C VAL A 43 10.82 7.16 -20.36
N ASP A 44 9.53 6.83 -20.50
CA ASP A 44 8.42 7.76 -20.31
C ASP A 44 7.88 7.72 -18.89
N LEU A 45 7.88 6.55 -18.24
CA LEU A 45 7.46 6.38 -16.86
C LEU A 45 8.36 5.38 -16.14
N VAL A 46 8.73 5.69 -14.89
CA VAL A 46 9.44 4.80 -13.96
C VAL A 46 8.54 4.45 -12.79
N VAL A 47 8.36 3.16 -12.55
CA VAL A 47 7.51 2.63 -11.48
C VAL A 47 8.33 1.74 -10.56
N PRO A 48 8.79 2.23 -9.40
CA PRO A 48 9.43 1.39 -8.40
C PRO A 48 8.39 0.45 -7.79
N LEU A 49 8.76 -0.82 -7.63
CA LEU A 49 7.91 -1.85 -7.01
C LEU A 49 8.26 -2.08 -5.55
N ARG A 50 9.42 -1.60 -5.10
CA ARG A 50 9.93 -1.71 -3.74
C ARG A 50 10.41 -0.36 -3.22
N ILE A 51 10.40 -0.19 -1.90
CA ILE A 51 10.83 1.06 -1.23
C ILE A 51 12.31 1.36 -1.49
N GLU A 52 13.16 0.34 -1.53
CA GLU A 52 14.60 0.46 -1.76
C GLU A 52 14.93 1.07 -3.14
N GLU A 53 14.02 0.97 -4.09
CA GLU A 53 14.19 1.52 -5.43
C GLU A 53 13.85 3.01 -5.54
N PHE A 54 13.27 3.63 -4.50
CA PHE A 54 12.79 5.01 -4.57
C PHE A 54 13.92 6.03 -4.74
N ALA A 55 15.08 5.81 -4.13
CA ALA A 55 16.23 6.70 -4.33
C ALA A 55 16.67 6.73 -5.79
N ALA A 56 16.71 5.55 -6.44
CA ALA A 56 17.01 5.43 -7.86
C ALA A 56 15.92 6.05 -8.74
N ALA A 57 14.65 5.76 -8.45
CA ALA A 57 13.52 6.32 -9.19
C ALA A 57 13.45 7.86 -9.12
N ARG A 58 13.92 8.49 -8.03
CA ARG A 58 14.02 9.96 -7.94
C ARG A 58 14.99 10.54 -8.95
N ARG A 59 16.12 9.86 -9.25
CA ARG A 59 17.08 10.32 -10.28
C ARG A 59 16.47 10.30 -11.68
N ALA A 60 15.44 9.49 -11.92
CA ALA A 60 14.73 9.50 -13.21
C ALA A 60 14.02 10.83 -13.51
N ASN A 61 13.86 11.71 -12.50
CA ASN A 61 13.22 13.02 -12.64
C ASN A 61 14.21 14.18 -12.90
N ASP A 62 15.50 13.92 -13.06
CA ASP A 62 16.53 14.97 -13.17
C ASP A 62 16.33 15.91 -14.38
N ASP A 63 15.86 15.39 -15.51
CA ASP A 63 15.62 16.15 -16.73
C ASP A 63 14.13 16.35 -17.07
N ARG A 64 13.27 15.46 -16.63
CA ARG A 64 11.81 15.55 -16.74
C ARG A 64 11.12 14.68 -15.69
N ARG A 65 9.86 14.99 -15.39
CA ARG A 65 9.06 14.17 -14.46
C ARG A 65 8.74 12.81 -15.10
N ARG A 66 9.25 11.71 -14.52
CA ARG A 66 9.00 10.33 -14.93
C ARG A 66 8.39 9.48 -13.84
N ALA A 67 8.35 9.99 -12.62
CA ALA A 67 7.75 9.31 -11.48
C ALA A 67 7.17 10.34 -10.51
N VAL A 68 6.07 9.99 -9.84
CA VAL A 68 5.57 10.70 -8.67
C VAL A 68 5.76 9.82 -7.46
N LEU A 69 6.56 10.29 -6.52
CA LEU A 69 7.01 9.50 -5.37
C LEU A 69 6.73 10.26 -4.08
N PRO A 70 6.33 9.56 -3.00
CA PRO A 70 6.23 10.17 -1.68
C PRO A 70 7.60 10.66 -1.21
N SER A 71 7.63 11.65 -0.31
CA SER A 71 8.90 12.12 0.25
C SER A 71 9.61 11.01 1.03
N PRO A 72 10.94 11.06 1.20
CA PRO A 72 11.66 10.07 2.00
C PRO A 72 11.13 9.94 3.42
N GLU A 73 10.76 11.06 4.04
CA GLU A 73 10.21 11.11 5.40
C GLU A 73 8.86 10.40 5.47
N LEU A 74 8.00 10.55 4.45
CA LEU A 74 6.71 9.85 4.37
C LEU A 74 6.89 8.35 4.10
N VAL A 75 7.89 7.97 3.30
CA VAL A 75 8.22 6.56 3.11
C VAL A 75 8.62 5.92 4.43
N GLU A 76 9.55 6.54 5.18
CA GLU A 76 9.99 6.05 6.48
C GLU A 76 8.85 5.98 7.50
N LEU A 77 8.00 7.02 7.53
CA LEU A 77 6.81 7.07 8.39
C LEU A 77 5.84 5.93 8.10
N CYS A 78 5.55 5.66 6.84
CA CYS A 78 4.56 4.67 6.44
C CYS A 78 5.11 3.23 6.52
N ASP A 79 6.42 3.03 6.33
CA ASP A 79 7.07 1.73 6.45
C ASP A 79 7.11 1.23 7.90
N ASP A 80 7.22 2.15 8.87
CA ASP A 80 7.12 1.85 10.29
C ASP A 80 5.66 1.97 10.78
N LYS A 81 4.97 0.84 10.87
CA LYS A 81 3.54 0.78 11.24
C LYS A 81 3.23 1.44 12.59
N LEU A 82 4.15 1.38 13.56
CA LEU A 82 3.93 2.04 14.86
C LEU A 82 4.05 3.56 14.74
N LEU A 83 5.07 4.06 14.02
CA LEU A 83 5.20 5.50 13.78
C LEU A 83 4.02 6.05 13.00
N PHE A 84 3.58 5.35 11.95
CA PHE A 84 2.40 5.71 11.18
C PHE A 84 1.15 5.83 12.07
N ASN A 85 0.87 4.80 12.88
CA ASN A 85 -0.29 4.82 13.77
C ASN A 85 -0.21 5.97 14.81
N ARG A 86 0.96 6.19 15.42
CA ARG A 86 1.17 7.31 16.35
C ARG A 86 0.94 8.66 15.67
N ARG A 87 1.47 8.81 14.45
CA ARG A 87 1.25 10.02 13.66
C ARG A 87 -0.23 10.27 13.36
N LEU A 88 -1.00 9.23 13.04
CA LEU A 88 -2.43 9.37 12.82
C LEU A 88 -3.18 9.81 14.10
N VAL A 89 -2.80 9.30 15.27
CA VAL A 89 -3.34 9.77 16.55
C VAL A 89 -3.02 11.25 16.76
N GLU A 90 -1.77 11.66 16.57
CA GLU A 90 -1.31 13.05 16.74
C GLU A 90 -2.08 14.06 15.86
N ILE A 91 -2.40 13.66 14.62
CA ILE A 91 -3.10 14.53 13.66
C ILE A 91 -4.62 14.34 13.65
N GLY A 92 -5.17 13.68 14.68
CA GLY A 92 -6.61 13.60 14.92
C GLY A 92 -7.34 12.44 14.21
N PHE A 93 -6.63 11.44 13.68
CA PHE A 93 -7.21 10.25 13.04
C PHE A 93 -7.17 8.99 13.93
N GLY A 94 -7.07 9.14 15.25
CA GLY A 94 -7.02 8.01 16.18
C GLY A 94 -8.22 7.07 16.06
N ASP A 95 -9.41 7.60 15.74
CA ASP A 95 -10.63 6.79 15.54
C ASP A 95 -10.62 6.00 14.21
N ALA A 96 -9.78 6.40 13.26
CA ALA A 96 -9.65 5.73 11.96
C ALA A 96 -8.67 4.57 11.95
N ILE A 97 -8.03 4.28 13.07
CA ILE A 97 -7.10 3.14 13.23
C ILE A 97 -7.59 2.22 14.36
N PRO A 98 -7.14 0.95 14.40
CA PRO A 98 -7.30 0.13 15.59
C PRO A 98 -6.55 0.77 16.77
N ALA A 99 -7.16 0.80 17.96
CA ALA A 99 -6.55 1.42 19.12
C ALA A 99 -5.20 0.74 19.46
N LEU A 100 -4.18 1.56 19.72
CA LEU A 100 -2.90 1.08 20.24
C LEU A 100 -3.09 0.60 21.68
N LEU A 101 -2.48 -0.52 22.02
CA LEU A 101 -2.53 -1.11 23.34
C LEU A 101 -1.13 -1.11 24.00
N PRO A 102 -1.06 -1.06 25.34
CA PRO A 102 0.19 -1.29 26.04
C PRO A 102 0.68 -2.73 25.84
N ASP A 103 2.00 -2.95 26.02
CA ASP A 103 2.59 -4.27 25.78
C ASP A 103 2.12 -5.34 26.76
N ASP A 104 1.71 -4.94 27.96
CA ASP A 104 1.17 -5.77 29.04
C ASP A 104 -0.36 -5.80 29.07
N THR A 105 -1.01 -5.55 27.94
CA THR A 105 -2.48 -5.50 27.83
C THR A 105 -3.15 -6.81 28.23
N ASP A 106 -4.31 -6.70 28.89
CA ASP A 106 -5.24 -7.80 29.18
C ASP A 106 -6.51 -7.75 28.29
N VAL A 107 -6.52 -6.86 27.29
CA VAL A 107 -7.61 -6.72 26.32
C VAL A 107 -7.45 -7.76 25.21
N TYR A 108 -8.40 -8.67 25.04
CA TYR A 108 -8.40 -9.73 24.04
C TYR A 108 -9.68 -9.71 23.18
N PRO A 109 -9.62 -10.16 21.89
CA PRO A 109 -8.38 -10.44 21.15
C PRO A 109 -7.65 -9.18 20.74
N PHE A 110 -6.33 -9.27 20.62
CA PHE A 110 -5.52 -8.22 20.05
C PHE A 110 -4.59 -8.74 18.94
N VAL A 111 -4.00 -7.84 18.19
CA VAL A 111 -3.02 -8.16 17.14
C VAL A 111 -1.67 -7.61 17.57
N ARG A 112 -0.66 -8.48 17.66
CA ARG A 112 0.75 -8.08 17.76
C ARG A 112 1.34 -7.98 16.36
N LYS A 113 1.96 -6.85 16.05
CA LYS A 113 2.53 -6.56 14.74
C LYS A 113 4.00 -6.20 14.86
N ALA A 114 4.84 -6.76 13.99
CA ALA A 114 6.16 -6.19 13.74
C ALA A 114 5.98 -4.77 13.18
N ARG A 115 6.87 -3.85 13.58
CA ARG A 115 6.83 -2.46 13.11
C ARG A 115 7.05 -2.37 11.60
N ARG A 116 7.95 -3.20 11.05
CA ARG A 116 8.27 -3.28 9.61
C ARG A 116 7.97 -4.68 9.07
N GLY A 117 7.77 -4.78 7.79
CA GLY A 117 7.47 -6.02 7.07
C GLY A 117 6.14 -5.97 6.34
N ASP A 118 5.96 -6.89 5.39
CA ASP A 118 4.81 -6.98 4.51
C ASP A 118 4.26 -8.41 4.43
N PHE A 119 3.16 -8.59 3.66
CA PHE A 119 2.47 -9.88 3.47
C PHE A 119 2.07 -10.59 4.76
N GLY A 120 1.72 -9.88 5.82
CA GLY A 120 1.31 -10.46 7.10
C GLY A 120 2.45 -11.08 7.91
N ALA A 121 3.70 -10.92 7.48
CA ALA A 121 4.86 -11.37 8.24
C ALA A 121 4.95 -10.61 9.57
N GLY A 122 5.23 -11.32 10.67
CA GLY A 122 5.33 -10.73 11.99
C GLY A 122 4.01 -10.21 12.56
N ILE A 123 2.87 -10.74 12.08
CA ILE A 123 1.54 -10.46 12.64
C ILE A 123 1.03 -11.71 13.35
N THR A 124 0.66 -11.58 14.62
CA THR A 124 0.06 -12.64 15.43
C THR A 124 -1.25 -12.15 16.05
N VAL A 125 -2.29 -12.96 15.97
CA VAL A 125 -3.55 -12.72 16.68
C VAL A 125 -3.49 -13.43 18.02
N VAL A 126 -3.54 -12.65 19.09
CA VAL A 126 -3.52 -13.14 20.47
C VAL A 126 -4.96 -13.19 21.01
N ARG A 127 -5.44 -14.37 21.35
CA ARG A 127 -6.83 -14.59 21.75
C ARG A 127 -7.04 -14.69 23.25
N GLY A 128 -5.97 -14.94 23.99
CA GLY A 128 -6.03 -15.09 25.43
C GLY A 128 -4.67 -15.04 26.12
N PRO A 129 -4.66 -15.07 27.46
CA PRO A 129 -3.43 -15.03 28.24
C PRO A 129 -2.48 -16.19 27.91
N GLY A 130 -1.18 -15.89 27.83
CA GLY A 130 -0.14 -16.90 27.61
C GLY A 130 0.06 -17.32 26.16
N GLU A 131 -0.71 -16.78 25.20
CA GLU A 131 -0.53 -17.05 23.78
C GLU A 131 0.58 -16.19 23.14
N ASP A 132 1.03 -15.15 23.81
CA ASP A 132 2.01 -14.20 23.27
C ASP A 132 2.99 -13.69 24.33
N GLY A 133 4.14 -13.25 23.84
CA GLY A 133 5.09 -12.41 24.57
C GLY A 133 5.52 -11.25 23.69
N PRO A 134 5.85 -10.08 24.27
CA PRO A 134 6.37 -8.97 23.49
C PRO A 134 7.65 -9.40 22.79
N THR A 135 7.67 -9.22 21.45
CA THR A 135 8.86 -9.41 20.64
C THR A 135 9.54 -8.06 20.40
N PRO A 136 10.86 -7.99 20.36
CA PRO A 136 11.53 -6.75 19.98
C PRO A 136 10.94 -6.16 18.70
N ASP A 137 10.83 -4.85 18.61
CA ASP A 137 10.31 -4.12 17.45
C ASP A 137 8.86 -4.49 17.03
N SER A 138 8.04 -4.89 17.98
CA SER A 138 6.60 -5.12 17.79
C SER A 138 5.75 -4.17 18.64
N PHE A 139 4.46 -4.14 18.36
CA PHE A 139 3.46 -3.39 19.13
C PHE A 139 2.09 -4.08 19.08
N ALA A 140 1.23 -3.76 20.04
CA ALA A 140 -0.10 -4.33 20.15
C ALA A 140 -1.17 -3.33 19.69
N GLN A 141 -2.19 -3.84 19.01
CA GLN A 141 -3.42 -3.12 18.64
C GLN A 141 -4.65 -3.98 18.90
N VAL A 142 -5.78 -3.34 19.19
CA VAL A 142 -7.09 -4.01 19.22
C VAL A 142 -7.31 -4.76 17.91
N ALA A 143 -7.75 -6.02 17.99
CA ALA A 143 -8.08 -6.78 16.79
C ALA A 143 -9.41 -6.28 16.20
N VAL A 144 -9.41 -5.89 14.93
CA VAL A 144 -10.62 -5.54 14.20
C VAL A 144 -11.21 -6.80 13.59
N ALA A 145 -12.35 -7.23 14.13
CA ALA A 145 -13.08 -8.37 13.59
C ALA A 145 -13.77 -8.00 12.27
N GLY A 146 -13.89 -8.98 11.38
CA GLY A 146 -14.57 -8.84 10.11
C GLY A 146 -13.98 -9.76 9.07
N ALA A 147 -14.86 -10.43 8.30
CA ALA A 147 -14.46 -11.37 7.26
C ALA A 147 -13.95 -10.66 6.00
N ASP A 148 -14.17 -9.36 5.89
CA ASP A 148 -13.73 -8.56 4.74
C ASP A 148 -12.54 -7.68 5.13
N GLU A 149 -11.49 -7.70 4.30
CA GLU A 149 -10.39 -6.73 4.32
C GLU A 149 -10.34 -6.03 2.97
N TYR A 150 -10.17 -4.72 2.99
CA TYR A 150 -10.15 -3.89 1.79
C TYR A 150 -8.74 -3.38 1.50
N VAL A 151 -8.44 -3.26 0.22
CA VAL A 151 -7.21 -2.63 -0.28
C VAL A 151 -7.60 -1.54 -1.25
N LEU A 152 -7.35 -0.29 -0.88
CA LEU A 152 -7.59 0.88 -1.73
C LEU A 152 -6.25 1.39 -2.26
N HIS A 153 -6.02 1.20 -3.55
CA HIS A 153 -4.90 1.76 -4.29
C HIS A 153 -5.23 3.17 -4.76
N LEU A 154 -4.28 4.08 -4.60
CA LEU A 154 -4.41 5.46 -5.05
C LEU A 154 -3.11 5.92 -5.74
N LEU A 155 -3.25 6.73 -6.77
CA LEU A 155 -2.21 7.61 -7.29
C LEU A 155 -2.64 9.05 -7.03
N ARG A 156 -1.88 9.77 -6.22
CA ARG A 156 -2.09 11.19 -5.95
C ARG A 156 -0.99 12.02 -6.60
N VAL A 157 -1.38 13.05 -7.35
CA VAL A 157 -0.46 13.94 -8.04
C VAL A 157 -0.98 15.37 -7.95
N ASP A 158 -0.13 16.25 -7.42
CA ASP A 158 -0.41 17.67 -7.23
C ASP A 158 -1.72 17.89 -6.42
N GLY A 159 -1.85 17.16 -5.29
CA GLY A 159 -2.97 17.22 -4.37
C GLY A 159 -4.26 16.54 -4.86
N ALA A 160 -4.29 15.96 -6.07
CA ALA A 160 -5.48 15.34 -6.63
C ALA A 160 -5.30 13.85 -6.88
N VAL A 161 -6.35 13.05 -6.61
CA VAL A 161 -6.38 11.64 -6.99
C VAL A 161 -6.53 11.53 -8.50
N ARG A 162 -5.56 10.89 -9.14
CA ARG A 162 -5.49 10.65 -10.59
C ARG A 162 -5.90 9.24 -10.98
N TYR A 163 -5.81 8.32 -10.02
CA TYR A 163 -6.21 6.92 -10.21
C TYR A 163 -6.63 6.31 -8.87
N SER A 164 -7.61 5.44 -8.93
CA SER A 164 -8.03 4.64 -7.78
C SER A 164 -8.49 3.25 -8.21
N LEU A 165 -8.22 2.26 -7.37
CA LEU A 165 -8.67 0.89 -7.53
C LEU A 165 -8.88 0.28 -6.15
N CYS A 166 -10.07 -0.26 -5.88
CA CYS A 166 -10.36 -0.90 -4.60
C CYS A 166 -10.71 -2.37 -4.80
N TYR A 167 -10.15 -3.20 -3.92
CA TYR A 167 -10.51 -4.61 -3.82
C TYR A 167 -10.97 -4.95 -2.41
N ARG A 168 -11.95 -5.85 -2.33
CA ARG A 168 -12.36 -6.53 -1.11
C ARG A 168 -11.81 -7.96 -1.15
N TYR A 169 -11.15 -8.34 -0.09
CA TYR A 169 -10.70 -9.69 0.17
C TYR A 169 -11.68 -10.37 1.11
N ASP A 170 -12.27 -11.50 0.69
CA ASP A 170 -13.01 -12.40 1.58
C ASP A 170 -11.99 -13.20 2.39
N MET A 171 -11.86 -12.86 3.66
CA MET A 171 -10.89 -13.49 4.57
C MET A 171 -11.41 -14.80 5.17
N GLY A 172 -12.68 -15.10 4.98
CA GLY A 172 -13.30 -16.33 5.51
C GLY A 172 -13.46 -16.39 7.01
N GLU A 173 -12.50 -15.89 7.77
CA GLU A 173 -12.50 -15.85 9.23
C GLU A 173 -12.33 -14.41 9.73
N PRO A 174 -13.07 -14.00 10.79
CA PRO A 174 -13.08 -12.60 11.23
C PRO A 174 -11.72 -12.03 11.64
N LEU A 175 -10.82 -12.87 12.13
CA LEU A 175 -9.49 -12.48 12.60
C LEU A 175 -8.36 -13.03 11.73
N ALA A 176 -8.68 -13.50 10.51
CA ALA A 176 -7.64 -13.94 9.58
C ALA A 176 -6.71 -12.77 9.19
N VAL A 177 -5.43 -13.09 9.02
CA VAL A 177 -4.39 -12.14 8.64
C VAL A 177 -4.06 -12.35 7.16
N ARG A 178 -4.29 -11.33 6.35
CA ARG A 178 -3.98 -11.38 4.90
C ARG A 178 -2.48 -11.58 4.68
N GLY A 179 -2.14 -12.43 3.72
CA GLY A 179 -0.76 -12.83 3.44
C GLY A 179 -0.34 -14.14 4.10
N GLN A 180 -1.03 -14.57 5.16
CA GLN A 180 -0.83 -15.91 5.71
C GLN A 180 -1.57 -16.96 4.87
N ALA A 181 -1.06 -18.19 4.85
CA ALA A 181 -1.58 -19.27 4.02
C ALA A 181 -3.08 -19.55 4.30
N GLY A 182 -3.89 -19.59 3.23
CA GLY A 182 -5.33 -19.87 3.32
C GLY A 182 -6.18 -18.74 3.89
N ALA A 183 -5.61 -17.57 4.17
CA ALA A 183 -6.35 -16.48 4.79
C ALA A 183 -7.40 -15.85 3.87
N ALA A 184 -7.13 -15.71 2.57
CA ALA A 184 -8.07 -15.12 1.61
C ALA A 184 -8.74 -16.21 0.78
N ARG A 185 -10.09 -16.23 0.74
CA ARG A 185 -10.91 -17.13 -0.07
C ARG A 185 -11.22 -16.56 -1.46
N GLY A 186 -11.22 -15.22 -1.59
CA GLY A 186 -11.51 -14.54 -2.84
C GLY A 186 -11.09 -13.08 -2.82
N ILE A 187 -10.98 -12.50 -4.03
CA ILE A 187 -10.69 -11.09 -4.26
C ILE A 187 -11.75 -10.56 -5.23
N HIS A 188 -12.40 -9.47 -4.89
CA HIS A 188 -13.47 -8.88 -5.69
C HIS A 188 -13.25 -7.37 -5.84
N PRO A 189 -13.48 -6.79 -7.03
CA PRO A 189 -13.58 -5.34 -7.15
C PRO A 189 -14.63 -4.80 -6.18
N ALA A 190 -14.36 -3.66 -5.57
CA ALA A 190 -15.23 -3.07 -4.56
C ALA A 190 -15.27 -1.55 -4.66
N ASP A 191 -16.33 -0.97 -4.12
CA ASP A 191 -16.36 0.45 -3.80
C ASP A 191 -15.69 0.68 -2.44
N PRO A 192 -14.82 1.67 -2.27
CA PRO A 192 -14.20 1.97 -0.99
C PRO A 192 -15.21 2.48 0.07
N GLY A 193 -16.40 2.91 -0.35
CA GLY A 193 -17.46 3.35 0.54
C GLY A 193 -17.04 4.47 1.49
N PRO A 194 -17.37 4.36 2.79
CA PRO A 194 -17.05 5.38 3.78
C PRO A 194 -15.54 5.58 3.98
N ALA A 195 -14.70 4.60 3.61
CA ALA A 195 -13.24 4.70 3.73
C ALA A 195 -12.65 5.73 2.76
N TRP A 196 -13.32 6.04 1.64
CA TRP A 196 -12.83 6.98 0.65
C TRP A 196 -12.44 8.32 1.26
N ASN A 197 -13.40 8.99 1.90
CA ASN A 197 -13.17 10.31 2.48
C ASN A 197 -12.13 10.27 3.60
N THR A 198 -12.14 9.25 4.44
CA THR A 198 -11.17 9.09 5.52
C THR A 198 -9.74 8.93 4.96
N CYS A 199 -9.55 8.06 3.97
CA CYS A 199 -8.24 7.86 3.33
C CYS A 199 -7.72 9.13 2.66
N LEU A 200 -8.59 9.87 1.94
CA LEU A 200 -8.20 11.14 1.32
C LEU A 200 -7.81 12.19 2.37
N SER A 201 -8.59 12.33 3.44
CA SER A 201 -8.27 13.27 4.53
C SER A 201 -6.93 12.93 5.20
N VAL A 202 -6.60 11.64 5.35
CA VAL A 202 -5.29 11.20 5.84
C VAL A 202 -4.18 11.59 4.87
N LEU A 203 -4.34 11.37 3.55
CA LEU A 203 -3.35 11.78 2.55
C LEU A 203 -3.16 13.30 2.52
N ASP A 204 -4.26 14.07 2.67
CA ASP A 204 -4.21 15.53 2.75
C ASP A 204 -3.41 15.99 3.97
N ALA A 205 -3.72 15.46 5.14
CA ALA A 205 -3.08 15.83 6.40
C ALA A 205 -1.58 15.45 6.44
N LEU A 206 -1.19 14.39 5.70
CA LEU A 206 0.20 13.97 5.56
C LEU A 206 0.94 14.71 4.42
N GLY A 207 0.23 15.43 3.53
CA GLY A 207 0.83 15.98 2.31
C GLY A 207 1.37 14.89 1.38
N PHE A 208 0.70 13.73 1.33
CA PHE A 208 1.18 12.57 0.59
C PHE A 208 1.04 12.77 -0.92
N GLU A 209 2.09 12.44 -1.67
CA GLU A 209 2.10 12.39 -3.14
C GLU A 209 2.63 11.04 -3.61
N GLY A 210 2.19 10.59 -4.78
CA GLY A 210 2.62 9.34 -5.39
C GLY A 210 1.64 8.19 -5.22
N THR A 211 2.14 6.99 -5.44
CA THR A 211 1.35 5.76 -5.37
C THR A 211 1.35 5.18 -3.97
N CYS A 212 0.18 4.80 -3.50
CA CYS A 212 0.03 4.10 -2.22
C CYS A 212 -1.10 3.07 -2.24
N CYS A 213 -1.15 2.23 -1.21
CA CYS A 213 -2.35 1.47 -0.91
C CYS A 213 -2.64 1.46 0.60
N PHE A 214 -3.89 1.73 0.93
CA PHE A 214 -4.44 1.52 2.27
C PHE A 214 -4.96 0.10 2.40
N ASN A 215 -4.61 -0.57 3.48
CA ASN A 215 -5.29 -1.77 3.93
C ASN A 215 -6.19 -1.39 5.10
N TYR A 216 -7.46 -1.74 5.04
CA TYR A 216 -8.42 -1.40 6.09
C TYR A 216 -9.51 -2.47 6.24
N LYS A 217 -10.15 -2.48 7.40
CA LYS A 217 -11.41 -3.17 7.66
C LYS A 217 -12.48 -2.16 8.03
N LEU A 218 -13.75 -2.57 7.97
CA LEU A 218 -14.86 -1.76 8.46
C LEU A 218 -15.32 -2.29 9.83
N GLU A 219 -15.47 -1.39 10.77
CA GLU A 219 -16.07 -1.64 12.09
C GLU A 219 -17.29 -0.75 12.24
N ALA A 220 -18.50 -1.31 12.24
CA ALA A 220 -19.76 -0.55 12.23
C ALA A 220 -19.76 0.55 11.13
N ASP A 221 -19.40 0.17 9.91
CA ASP A 221 -19.28 1.04 8.72
C ASP A 221 -18.22 2.16 8.84
N ARG A 222 -17.36 2.11 9.85
CA ARG A 222 -16.23 3.05 9.99
C ARG A 222 -14.94 2.36 9.57
N PRO A 223 -14.11 3.01 8.74
CA PRO A 223 -12.82 2.43 8.35
C PRO A 223 -11.87 2.38 9.55
N LYS A 224 -11.21 1.25 9.70
CA LYS A 224 -10.07 1.03 10.56
C LYS A 224 -8.87 0.73 9.69
N ILE A 225 -8.05 1.75 9.44
CA ILE A 225 -6.84 1.66 8.62
C ILE A 225 -5.83 0.78 9.36
N LEU A 226 -5.42 -0.32 8.74
CA LEU A 226 -4.47 -1.27 9.29
C LEU A 226 -3.03 -0.87 8.96
N GLU A 227 -2.82 -0.31 7.75
CA GLU A 227 -1.54 0.20 7.27
C GLU A 227 -1.72 1.07 6.01
N LEU A 228 -0.75 1.91 5.74
CA LEU A 228 -0.56 2.63 4.48
C LEU A 228 0.79 2.20 3.89
N ASN A 229 0.75 1.51 2.75
CA ASN A 229 1.94 1.15 2.00
C ASN A 229 2.25 2.23 0.96
N PRO A 230 3.37 2.96 1.05
CA PRO A 230 3.68 4.10 0.18
C PRO A 230 4.27 3.67 -1.17
N ARG A 231 3.73 2.63 -1.81
CA ARG A 231 4.26 2.00 -3.02
C ARG A 231 3.19 1.33 -3.87
N PHE A 232 3.58 0.86 -5.05
CA PHE A 232 2.77 -0.01 -5.89
C PHE A 232 2.37 -1.28 -5.13
N GLY A 233 1.09 -1.48 -4.89
CA GLY A 233 0.58 -2.64 -4.14
C GLY A 233 0.37 -3.86 -5.03
N GLY A 234 0.46 -5.07 -4.45
CA GLY A 234 0.41 -6.31 -5.21
C GLY A 234 -0.85 -6.50 -6.04
N SER A 235 -2.04 -6.12 -5.54
CA SER A 235 -3.29 -6.24 -6.30
C SER A 235 -3.52 -5.13 -7.33
N LEU A 236 -2.70 -4.08 -7.35
CA LEU A 236 -2.76 -3.05 -8.39
C LEU A 236 -2.45 -3.60 -9.79
N VAL A 237 -1.76 -4.74 -9.87
CA VAL A 237 -1.52 -5.45 -11.13
C VAL A 237 -2.82 -5.77 -11.89
N GLY A 238 -3.95 -5.90 -11.21
CA GLY A 238 -5.26 -6.19 -11.80
C GLY A 238 -5.74 -5.14 -12.82
N ASP A 239 -5.28 -3.88 -12.69
CA ASP A 239 -5.50 -2.82 -13.69
C ASP A 239 -4.23 -1.99 -13.91
N VAL A 240 -3.12 -2.66 -14.14
CA VAL A 240 -1.84 -2.01 -14.40
C VAL A 240 -1.88 -1.10 -15.63
N THR A 241 -2.65 -1.44 -16.64
CA THR A 241 -2.84 -0.62 -17.86
C THR A 241 -3.50 0.72 -17.54
N GLY A 242 -4.60 0.70 -16.77
CA GLY A 242 -5.28 1.92 -16.32
C GLY A 242 -4.39 2.78 -15.42
N TYR A 243 -3.67 2.16 -14.49
CA TYR A 243 -2.71 2.85 -13.63
C TYR A 243 -1.60 3.56 -14.43
N ILE A 244 -0.95 2.87 -15.39
CA ILE A 244 0.09 3.46 -16.24
C ILE A 244 -0.47 4.66 -17.02
N ALA A 245 -1.65 4.49 -17.64
CA ALA A 245 -2.27 5.56 -18.42
C ALA A 245 -2.57 6.80 -17.57
N ALA A 246 -3.12 6.62 -16.38
CA ALA A 246 -3.41 7.71 -15.45
C ALA A 246 -2.13 8.40 -14.94
N HIS A 247 -1.08 7.62 -14.66
CA HIS A 247 0.20 8.16 -14.20
C HIS A 247 0.87 9.02 -15.29
N LEU A 248 0.94 8.51 -16.51
CA LEU A 248 1.47 9.25 -17.66
C LEU A 248 0.70 10.55 -17.90
N ALA A 249 -0.64 10.50 -17.86
CA ALA A 249 -1.47 11.69 -18.02
C ALA A 249 -1.27 12.73 -16.91
N ALA A 250 -0.81 12.31 -15.74
CA ALA A 250 -0.58 13.20 -14.60
C ALA A 250 0.83 13.84 -14.60
N ILE A 251 1.78 13.30 -15.35
CA ILE A 251 3.17 13.80 -15.39
C ILE A 251 3.53 14.47 -16.72
N GLY A 252 2.72 14.28 -17.75
CA GLY A 252 2.89 14.87 -19.12
C GLY A 252 2.06 16.09 -19.28
#